data_178122918f487b0f0758a3bdda2ce481
#
_entry.id   178122918f487b0f0758a3bdda2ce481
#
_cell.length_a   1.000
_cell.length_b   1.000
_cell.length_c   1.000
_cell.angle_alpha   90.00
_cell.angle_beta   90.00
_cell.angle_gamma   90.00
#
_symmetry.space_group_name_H-M   'P 1'
#
loop_
_entity.id
_entity.type
_entity.pdbx_description
1 polymer ?
#
loop_
_entity_poly.entity_id
_entity_poly.type
_entity_poly.pdbx_seq_one_letter_code
_entity_poly.pdbx_strand_id
1 'polypeptide(L)' 'MLSIKYFGMIAETIGKQEEKIEISSQQISVALLVELLLKKYTDLNLKSFKIAVNQSIAENAAIINENDEIALLPPFAGG' A
#
# COMPACT_ATOMS: atom_id res chain seq x y z
N MET A 1 9.61 -10.04 -3.74
CA MET A 1 9.21 -8.64 -3.94
C MET A 1 7.71 -8.46 -3.91
N LEU A 2 7.27 -7.32 -3.44
CA LEU A 2 5.85 -6.96 -3.49
C LEU A 2 5.60 -6.04 -4.68
N SER A 3 4.51 -6.27 -5.40
CA SER A 3 4.05 -5.35 -6.43
C SER A 3 2.99 -4.44 -5.81
N ILE A 4 3.22 -3.14 -5.87
CA ILE A 4 2.32 -2.17 -5.28
C ILE A 4 1.80 -1.24 -6.37
N LYS A 5 0.49 -1.11 -6.43
CA LYS A 5 -0.17 -0.19 -7.36
C LYS A 5 -0.79 0.96 -6.59
N TYR A 6 -0.68 2.14 -7.15
CA TYR A 6 -1.19 3.36 -6.55
C TYR A 6 -2.29 3.92 -7.43
N PHE A 7 -3.40 4.34 -6.82
CA PHE A 7 -4.55 4.81 -7.56
C PHE A 7 -4.96 6.23 -7.16
N GLY A 8 -5.55 6.95 -8.10
CA GLY A 8 -6.13 8.26 -7.86
C GLY A 8 -5.14 9.25 -7.27
N MET A 9 -5.57 9.96 -6.23
CA MET A 9 -4.73 10.95 -5.57
C MET A 9 -3.48 10.37 -4.94
N ILE A 10 -3.52 9.09 -4.58
CA ILE A 10 -2.34 8.45 -4.01
C ILE A 10 -1.24 8.37 -5.07
N ALA A 11 -1.59 7.98 -6.29
CA ALA A 11 -0.64 7.93 -7.39
C ALA A 11 -0.06 9.30 -7.68
N GLU A 12 -0.89 10.34 -7.63
CA GLU A 12 -0.43 11.71 -7.86
C GLU A 12 0.52 12.18 -6.76
N THR A 13 0.21 11.84 -5.52
CA THR A 13 1.04 12.23 -4.38
C THR A 13 2.41 11.56 -4.44
N ILE A 14 2.45 10.29 -4.82
CA ILE A 14 3.69 9.54 -4.90
C ILE A 14 4.46 9.83 -6.18
N GLY A 15 3.75 10.14 -7.26
CA GLY A 15 4.36 10.40 -8.55
C GLY A 15 4.60 9.15 -9.38
N LYS A 16 3.95 8.05 -9.02
CA LYS A 16 4.05 6.76 -9.71
C LYS A 16 2.72 6.07 -9.71
N GLN A 17 2.52 5.19 -10.67
CA GLN A 17 1.32 4.35 -10.72
C GLN A 17 1.56 2.97 -10.13
N GLU A 18 2.81 2.52 -10.10
CA GLU A 18 3.16 1.23 -9.52
C GLU A 18 4.64 1.19 -9.19
N GLU A 19 5.00 0.30 -8.30
CA GLU A 19 6.39 0.01 -8.04
C GLU A 19 6.54 -1.35 -7.38
N LYS A 20 7.75 -1.86 -7.37
CA LYS A 20 8.07 -3.10 -6.67
C LYS A 20 8.94 -2.76 -5.48
N ILE A 21 8.64 -3.37 -4.35
CA ILE A 21 9.38 -3.15 -3.11
C ILE A 21 9.92 -4.48 -2.63
N GLU A 22 11.21 -4.48 -2.30
CA GLU A 22 11.85 -5.63 -1.73
C GLU A 22 11.56 -5.69 -0.24
N ILE A 23 11.23 -6.87 0.27
CA ILE A 23 11.05 -7.07 1.70
C ILE A 23 12.07 -8.09 2.17
N SER A 24 12.53 -7.94 3.41
CA SER A 24 13.60 -8.75 3.96
C SER A 24 13.13 -10.12 4.44
N SER A 25 11.83 -10.36 4.48
CA SER A 25 11.27 -11.64 4.89
C SER A 25 10.21 -12.06 3.88
N GLN A 26 9.75 -13.31 4.00
CA GLN A 26 8.73 -13.83 3.08
C GLN A 26 7.35 -13.28 3.38
N GLN A 27 7.15 -12.70 4.55
CA GLN A 27 5.88 -12.16 4.97
C GLN A 27 6.06 -10.82 5.67
N ILE A 28 5.06 -9.96 5.55
CA ILE A 28 5.05 -8.65 6.21
C ILE A 28 3.60 -8.33 6.54
N SER A 29 3.35 -7.67 7.66
CA SER A 29 1.99 -7.23 7.96
C SER A 29 1.64 -5.99 7.16
N VAL A 30 0.33 -5.77 6.95
CA VAL A 30 -0.14 -4.55 6.32
C VAL A 30 0.35 -3.33 7.11
N ALA A 31 0.27 -3.38 8.44
CA ALA A 31 0.72 -2.27 9.27
C ALA A 31 2.19 -1.93 9.04
N LEU A 32 3.05 -2.93 8.94
CA LEU A 32 4.46 -2.67 8.71
C LEU A 32 4.72 -2.11 7.32
N LEU A 33 4.01 -2.61 6.32
CA LEU A 33 4.13 -2.07 4.97
C LEU A 33 3.72 -0.60 4.94
N VAL A 34 2.63 -0.25 5.63
CA VAL A 34 2.19 1.13 5.71
C VAL A 34 3.27 2.00 6.34
N GLU A 35 3.89 1.54 7.42
CA GLU A 35 4.99 2.30 8.04
C GLU A 35 6.13 2.53 7.07
N LEU A 36 6.52 1.53 6.30
CA LEU A 36 7.59 1.68 5.32
C LEU A 36 7.23 2.70 4.25
N LEU A 37 5.98 2.66 3.78
CA LEU A 37 5.53 3.60 2.76
C LEU A 37 5.45 5.02 3.29
N LEU A 38 5.01 5.20 4.53
CA LEU A 38 4.93 6.53 5.13
C LEU A 38 6.31 7.14 5.34
N LYS A 39 7.31 6.33 5.60
CA LYS A 39 8.69 6.81 5.71
C LYS A 39 9.27 7.16 4.34
N LYS A 40 8.94 6.37 3.33
CA LYS A 40 9.44 6.60 1.98
C LYS A 40 8.75 7.77 1.31
N TYR A 41 7.45 7.91 1.54
CA TYR A 41 6.62 8.95 0.94
C TYR A 41 5.93 9.73 2.05
N THR A 42 6.64 10.70 2.61
CA THR A 42 6.14 11.44 3.77
C THR A 42 4.85 12.18 3.51
N ASP A 43 4.60 12.57 2.27
CA ASP A 43 3.36 13.25 1.92
C ASP A 43 2.12 12.37 2.10
N LEU A 44 2.29 11.05 2.14
CA LEU A 44 1.18 10.14 2.42
C LEU A 44 0.61 10.33 3.82
N ASN A 45 1.40 10.89 4.75
CA ASN A 45 0.89 11.17 6.10
C ASN A 45 -0.27 12.16 6.10
N LEU A 46 -0.41 12.94 5.05
CA LEU A 46 -1.46 13.92 4.91
C LEU A 46 -2.70 13.35 4.20
N LYS A 47 -2.65 12.09 3.82
CA LYS A 47 -3.72 11.47 3.04
C LYS A 47 -4.30 10.27 3.78
N SER A 48 -5.58 10.05 3.56
CA SER A 48 -6.23 8.81 3.99
C SER A 48 -6.19 7.83 2.81
N PHE A 49 -5.97 6.57 3.10
CA PHE A 49 -5.96 5.55 2.05
C PHE A 49 -6.31 4.20 2.64
N LYS A 50 -6.67 3.28 1.77
CA LYS A 50 -6.94 1.90 2.13
C LYS A 50 -5.98 1.00 1.40
N ILE A 51 -5.70 -0.15 2.01
CA ILE A 51 -4.82 -1.17 1.43
C ILE A 51 -5.67 -2.33 0.96
N ALA A 52 -5.47 -2.77 -0.27
CA ALA A 52 -6.04 -4.00 -0.75
C ALA A 52 -4.92 -4.99 -1.02
N VAL A 53 -5.14 -6.24 -0.66
CA VAL A 53 -4.20 -7.33 -0.92
C VAL A 53 -4.94 -8.31 -1.83
N ASN A 54 -4.39 -8.52 -3.02
CA ASN A 54 -4.99 -9.39 -4.03
C ASN A 54 -6.47 -9.06 -4.24
N GLN A 55 -6.75 -7.74 -4.40
CA GLN A 55 -8.08 -7.20 -4.72
C GLN A 55 -9.09 -7.25 -3.57
N SER A 56 -8.66 -7.54 -2.36
CA SER A 56 -9.52 -7.50 -1.18
C SER A 56 -8.99 -6.50 -0.17
N ILE A 57 -9.87 -5.67 0.37
CA ILE A 57 -9.47 -4.70 1.40
C ILE A 57 -8.95 -5.47 2.61
N ALA A 58 -7.79 -5.06 3.09
CA ALA A 58 -7.12 -5.75 4.17
C ALA A 58 -6.98 -4.86 5.41
N GLU A 59 -7.02 -5.49 6.58
CA GLU A 59 -6.82 -4.82 7.85
C GLU A 59 -5.34 -4.76 8.19
N ASN A 60 -4.98 -3.91 9.15
CA ASN A 60 -3.59 -3.74 9.56
C ASN A 60 -2.93 -5.03 10.03
N ALA A 61 -3.69 -5.93 10.64
CA ALA A 61 -3.14 -7.19 11.13
C ALA A 61 -2.99 -8.25 10.04
N ALA A 62 -3.52 -8.01 8.85
CA ALA A 62 -3.43 -8.98 7.77
C ALA A 62 -1.98 -9.19 7.35
N ILE A 63 -1.67 -10.39 6.92
CA ILE A 63 -0.33 -10.77 6.50
C ILE A 63 -0.25 -10.73 4.97
N ILE A 64 0.80 -10.11 4.48
CA ILE A 64 1.10 -10.05 3.05
C ILE A 64 2.23 -11.03 2.79
N ASN A 65 2.06 -11.87 1.80
CA ASN A 65 3.09 -12.83 1.40
C ASN A 65 3.86 -12.30 0.20
N GLU A 66 5.07 -12.78 0.03
CA GLU A 66 5.87 -12.45 -1.15
C GLU A 66 5.05 -12.74 -2.42
N ASN A 67 5.17 -11.85 -3.38
CA ASN A 67 4.48 -11.90 -4.68
C ASN A 67 2.98 -11.55 -4.62
N ASP A 68 2.46 -11.16 -3.48
CA ASP A 68 1.09 -10.63 -3.42
C ASP A 68 1.01 -9.29 -4.15
N GLU A 69 -0.15 -8.99 -4.69
CA GLU A 69 -0.42 -7.71 -5.34
C GLU A 69 -1.08 -6.78 -4.33
N ILE A 70 -0.47 -5.62 -4.13
CA ILE A 70 -0.94 -4.65 -3.16
C ILE A 70 -1.46 -3.42 -3.92
N ALA A 71 -2.54 -2.84 -3.43
CA ALA A 71 -3.06 -1.60 -3.98
C ALA A 71 -3.27 -0.59 -2.87
N LEU A 72 -2.83 0.65 -3.10
CA LEU A 72 -3.17 1.77 -2.24
C LEU A 72 -4.29 2.53 -2.91
N LEU A 73 -5.42 2.62 -2.24
CA LEU A 73 -6.63 3.20 -2.78
C LEU A 73 -7.03 4.43 -1.97
N PRO A 74 -7.47 5.51 -2.62
CA PRO A 74 -8.03 6.61 -1.86
C PRO A 74 -9.32 6.15 -1.19
N PRO A 75 -9.70 6.77 -0.06
CA PRO A 75 -10.98 6.43 0.54
C PRO A 75 -12.10 6.90 -0.37
N PHE A 76 -13.11 6.06 -0.55
CA PHE A 76 -14.23 6.42 -1.41
C PHE A 76 -15.27 7.17 -0.60
N ALA A 77 -15.56 8.38 -1.03
CA ALA A 77 -16.62 9.15 -0.42
C ALA A 77 -17.94 8.42 -0.67
N GLY A 78 -18.68 8.17 0.37
CA GLY A 78 -19.97 7.53 0.28
C GLY A 78 -19.92 6.04 -0.02
N GLY A 79 -18.72 5.52 -0.08
CA GLY A 79 -18.58 4.10 -0.40
C GLY A 79 -18.00 3.36 0.74
#